data_1d9179a5d281bc231f124abbb1244fcf
#
_entry.id   1d9179a5d281bc231f124abbb1244fcf
#
_cell.length_a   1.000
_cell.length_b   1.000
_cell.length_c   1.000
_cell.angle_alpha   90.00
_cell.angle_beta   90.00
_cell.angle_gamma   90.00
#
_symmetry.space_group_name_H-M   'P 1'
#
loop_
_entity.id
_entity.type
_entity.pdbx_description
1 polymer ?
#
loop_
_entity_poly.entity_id
_entity_poly.type
_entity_poly.pdbx_seq_one_letter_code
_entity_poly.pdbx_strand_id
1 'polypeptide(L)'
;MSLLELTAVELAKEIKAGKTTAVEAMKAVLEQIEKTEETYHCYITIDKEKAMQAAKEAQEKIEAGTLTGPLAGVPVAIKDNLCTKGVVTTCASKILENFVPQYDAEAVVKLQEAGAVMIGKTNMDEFAMGSTTETSAYGVTKNPRNPEHVPG
;
A
#
# COMPACT_ATOMS: atom_id res chain seq x y z
N MET A 1 -6.76 12.98 -17.13
CA MET A 1 -5.63 12.16 -16.62
C MET A 1 -6.19 11.27 -15.53
N SER A 2 -5.92 9.99 -15.57
CA SER A 2 -6.38 9.07 -14.52
C SER A 2 -5.63 9.37 -13.21
N LEU A 3 -6.29 9.22 -12.06
CA LEU A 3 -5.64 9.38 -10.75
C LEU A 3 -4.44 8.41 -10.58
N LEU A 4 -4.49 7.28 -11.26
CA LEU A 4 -3.42 6.26 -11.24
C LEU A 4 -2.17 6.63 -12.06
N GLU A 5 -2.25 7.68 -12.88
CA GLU A 5 -1.12 8.16 -13.69
C GLU A 5 -0.36 9.30 -13.01
N LEU A 6 -0.91 9.86 -11.93
CA LEU A 6 -0.27 10.91 -11.17
C LEU A 6 0.87 10.35 -10.32
N THR A 7 1.95 11.11 -10.20
CA THR A 7 2.96 10.83 -9.16
C THR A 7 2.37 11.07 -7.77
N ALA A 8 2.96 10.46 -6.74
CA ALA A 8 2.51 10.65 -5.36
C ALA A 8 2.45 12.14 -4.94
N VAL A 9 3.43 12.92 -5.41
CA VAL A 9 3.50 14.37 -5.13
C VAL A 9 2.39 15.14 -5.85
N GLU A 10 2.11 14.79 -7.10
CA GLU A 10 1.01 15.41 -7.87
C GLU A 10 -0.34 15.06 -7.25
N LEU A 11 -0.56 13.78 -6.92
CA LEU A 11 -1.79 13.33 -6.27
C LEU A 11 -2.03 14.08 -4.94
N ALA A 12 -1.00 14.19 -4.10
CA ALA A 12 -1.11 14.95 -2.84
C ALA A 12 -1.47 16.42 -3.08
N LYS A 13 -0.93 17.05 -4.12
CA LYS A 13 -1.28 18.43 -4.51
C LYS A 13 -2.74 18.55 -4.97
N GLU A 14 -3.20 17.61 -5.80
CA GLU A 14 -4.59 17.60 -6.28
C GLU A 14 -5.58 17.38 -5.14
N ILE A 15 -5.27 16.49 -4.18
CA ILE A 15 -6.09 16.27 -2.98
C ILE A 15 -6.15 17.55 -2.12
N LYS A 16 -4.99 18.16 -1.83
CA LYS A 16 -4.94 19.42 -1.05
C LYS A 16 -5.62 20.59 -1.72
N ALA A 17 -5.64 20.60 -3.07
CA ALA A 17 -6.35 21.61 -3.84
C ALA A 17 -7.86 21.35 -3.96
N GLY A 18 -8.39 20.27 -3.39
CA GLY A 18 -9.79 19.88 -3.45
C GLY A 18 -10.28 19.45 -4.85
N LYS A 19 -9.36 19.11 -5.76
CA LYS A 19 -9.71 18.64 -7.11
C LYS A 19 -10.04 17.14 -7.14
N THR A 20 -9.59 16.40 -6.16
CA THR A 20 -9.93 15.02 -5.84
C THR A 20 -9.83 14.82 -4.34
N THR A 21 -10.20 13.63 -3.87
CA THR A 21 -10.18 13.28 -2.44
C THR A 21 -9.30 12.06 -2.18
N ALA A 22 -8.83 11.90 -0.94
CA ALA A 22 -8.13 10.69 -0.50
C ALA A 22 -9.01 9.44 -0.69
N VAL A 23 -10.33 9.59 -0.54
CA VAL A 23 -11.31 8.51 -0.72
C VAL A 23 -11.40 8.09 -2.18
N GLU A 24 -11.45 9.05 -3.13
CA GLU A 24 -11.46 8.76 -4.56
C GLU A 24 -10.16 8.11 -5.02
N ALA A 25 -9.02 8.61 -4.52
CA ALA A 25 -7.72 8.03 -4.80
C ALA A 25 -7.62 6.57 -4.30
N MET A 26 -8.03 6.30 -3.06
CA MET A 26 -8.04 4.95 -2.50
C MET A 26 -8.98 4.03 -3.29
N LYS A 27 -10.18 4.50 -3.63
CA LYS A 27 -11.15 3.75 -4.43
C LYS A 27 -10.57 3.37 -5.79
N ALA A 28 -9.96 4.31 -6.51
CA ALA A 28 -9.35 4.05 -7.81
C ALA A 28 -8.25 2.98 -7.73
N VAL A 29 -7.42 3.02 -6.69
CA VAL A 29 -6.36 2.02 -6.45
C VAL A 29 -6.96 0.66 -6.14
N LEU A 30 -7.95 0.57 -5.25
CA LEU A 30 -8.59 -0.70 -4.88
C LEU A 30 -9.33 -1.33 -6.07
N GLU A 31 -9.99 -0.54 -6.90
CA GLU A 31 -10.62 -1.02 -8.15
C GLU A 31 -9.59 -1.55 -9.16
N GLN A 32 -8.40 -0.94 -9.22
CA GLN A 32 -7.32 -1.43 -10.07
C GLN A 32 -6.76 -2.76 -9.53
N ILE A 33 -6.55 -2.86 -8.22
CA ILE A 33 -6.12 -4.10 -7.57
C ILE A 33 -7.12 -5.23 -7.85
N GLU A 34 -8.43 -4.99 -7.71
CA GLU A 34 -9.46 -6.00 -8.01
C GLU A 34 -9.37 -6.56 -9.43
N LYS A 35 -8.99 -5.73 -10.40
CA LYS A 35 -8.85 -6.15 -11.80
C LYS A 35 -7.57 -6.94 -12.09
N THR A 36 -6.53 -6.73 -11.29
CA THR A 36 -5.17 -7.15 -11.66
C THR A 36 -4.52 -8.13 -10.68
N GLU A 37 -4.96 -8.17 -9.43
CA GLU A 37 -4.30 -8.94 -8.38
C GLU A 37 -4.32 -10.45 -8.62
N GLU A 38 -5.41 -10.98 -9.17
CA GLU A 38 -5.51 -12.40 -9.55
C GLU A 38 -4.45 -12.81 -10.57
N THR A 39 -4.03 -11.87 -11.42
CA THR A 39 -3.01 -12.11 -12.44
C THR A 39 -1.60 -11.88 -11.91
N TYR A 40 -1.38 -10.80 -11.15
CA TYR A 40 -0.04 -10.34 -10.81
C TYR A 40 0.44 -10.72 -9.41
N HIS A 41 -0.44 -11.01 -8.45
CA HIS A 41 -0.09 -11.42 -7.08
C HIS A 41 0.88 -10.46 -6.38
N CYS A 42 0.53 -9.16 -6.40
CA CYS A 42 1.38 -8.10 -5.84
C CYS A 42 1.27 -8.00 -4.32
N TYR A 43 0.14 -8.42 -3.74
CA TYR A 43 -0.15 -8.27 -2.33
C TYR A 43 -0.29 -9.61 -1.60
N ILE A 44 0.15 -9.66 -0.34
CA ILE A 44 -0.10 -10.77 0.59
C ILE A 44 -1.34 -10.47 1.43
N THR A 45 -1.50 -9.21 1.86
CA THR A 45 -2.62 -8.79 2.70
C THR A 45 -3.20 -7.48 2.20
N ILE A 46 -4.52 -7.45 1.99
CA ILE A 46 -5.30 -6.26 1.70
C ILE A 46 -6.55 -6.28 2.58
N ASP A 47 -6.76 -5.21 3.33
CA ASP A 47 -8.01 -4.98 4.05
C ASP A 47 -8.69 -3.75 3.44
N LYS A 48 -9.56 -3.98 2.47
CA LYS A 48 -10.24 -2.92 1.70
C LYS A 48 -11.07 -2.00 2.60
N GLU A 49 -11.74 -2.56 3.59
CA GLU A 49 -12.60 -1.80 4.50
C GLU A 49 -11.76 -0.87 5.36
N LYS A 50 -10.66 -1.38 5.95
CA LYS A 50 -9.73 -0.56 6.72
C LYS A 50 -9.04 0.50 5.87
N ALA A 51 -8.61 0.17 4.65
CA ALA A 51 -7.99 1.13 3.73
C ALA A 51 -8.96 2.27 3.38
N MET A 52 -10.22 1.95 3.07
CA MET A 52 -11.25 2.96 2.80
C MET A 52 -11.59 3.80 4.03
N GLN A 53 -11.64 3.20 5.21
CA GLN A 53 -11.89 3.91 6.46
C GLN A 53 -10.73 4.87 6.77
N ALA A 54 -9.49 4.42 6.64
CA ALA A 54 -8.31 5.25 6.82
C ALA A 54 -8.25 6.42 5.81
N ALA A 55 -8.70 6.19 4.56
CA ALA A 55 -8.79 7.26 3.56
C ALA A 55 -9.85 8.32 3.94
N LYS A 56 -10.98 7.92 4.51
CA LYS A 56 -12.00 8.86 5.02
C LYS A 56 -11.46 9.70 6.17
N GLU A 57 -10.82 9.06 7.15
CA GLU A 57 -10.21 9.75 8.30
C GLU A 57 -9.09 10.72 7.86
N ALA A 58 -8.29 10.32 6.86
CA ALA A 58 -7.29 11.20 6.27
C ALA A 58 -7.94 12.41 5.58
N GLN A 59 -9.02 12.19 4.83
CA GLN A 59 -9.76 13.26 4.16
C GLN A 59 -10.33 14.27 5.16
N GLU A 60 -10.98 13.81 6.23
CA GLU A 60 -11.50 14.67 7.29
C GLU A 60 -10.39 15.53 7.92
N LYS A 61 -9.21 14.94 8.18
CA LYS A 61 -8.05 15.65 8.73
C LYS A 61 -7.46 16.67 7.74
N ILE A 62 -7.50 16.38 6.44
CA ILE A 62 -7.08 17.32 5.39
C ILE A 62 -8.02 18.53 5.35
N GLU A 63 -9.33 18.29 5.36
CA GLU A 63 -10.36 19.33 5.36
C GLU A 63 -10.30 20.20 6.62
N ALA A 64 -10.01 19.59 7.77
CA ALA A 64 -9.77 20.29 9.02
C ALA A 64 -8.41 21.03 9.09
N GLY A 65 -7.54 20.89 8.08
CA GLY A 65 -6.22 21.50 8.06
C GLY A 65 -5.21 20.89 9.04
N THR A 66 -5.50 19.72 9.62
CA THR A 66 -4.64 19.03 10.60
C THR A 66 -3.70 18.01 9.96
N LEU A 67 -3.96 17.56 8.72
CA LEU A 67 -3.09 16.70 7.96
C LEU A 67 -2.55 17.44 6.73
N THR A 68 -1.34 17.99 6.86
CA THR A 68 -0.70 18.86 5.86
C THR A 68 0.57 18.28 5.25
N GLY A 69 0.95 17.06 5.62
CA GLY A 69 2.17 16.38 5.19
C GLY A 69 2.31 16.25 3.65
N PRO A 70 3.51 15.98 3.14
CA PRO A 70 3.78 15.94 1.69
C PRO A 70 3.03 14.82 0.95
N LEU A 71 2.59 13.77 1.66
CA LEU A 71 1.83 12.63 1.12
C LEU A 71 0.39 12.58 1.65
N ALA A 72 -0.16 13.72 2.11
CA ALA A 72 -1.49 13.75 2.71
C ALA A 72 -2.56 13.14 1.79
N GLY A 73 -3.17 12.03 2.24
CA GLY A 73 -4.22 11.29 1.54
C GLY A 73 -3.74 10.37 0.42
N VAL A 74 -2.43 10.25 0.17
CA VAL A 74 -1.88 9.39 -0.88
C VAL A 74 -1.92 7.93 -0.46
N PRO A 75 -2.53 7.01 -1.25
CA PRO A 75 -2.47 5.57 -1.01
C PRO A 75 -1.04 5.03 -1.21
N VAL A 76 -0.55 4.25 -0.24
CA VAL A 76 0.80 3.66 -0.26
C VAL A 76 0.75 2.19 0.11
N ALA A 77 1.43 1.36 -0.68
CA ALA A 77 1.65 -0.05 -0.39
C ALA A 77 2.89 -0.22 0.50
N ILE A 78 2.82 -1.10 1.50
CA ILE A 78 3.88 -1.35 2.46
C ILE A 78 4.45 -2.75 2.23
N LYS A 79 5.74 -2.87 2.04
CA LYS A 79 6.39 -4.17 1.86
C LYS A 79 6.21 -5.05 3.10
N ASP A 80 5.99 -6.34 2.91
CA ASP A 80 5.60 -7.25 3.99
C ASP A 80 6.73 -7.62 4.99
N ASN A 81 7.91 -7.03 4.83
CA ASN A 81 8.98 -7.07 5.86
C ASN A 81 9.01 -5.83 6.77
N LEU A 82 8.14 -4.84 6.52
CA LEU A 82 8.03 -3.67 7.39
C LEU A 82 6.95 -3.92 8.44
N CYS A 83 7.35 -4.03 9.70
CA CYS A 83 6.41 -4.19 10.80
C CYS A 83 5.38 -3.06 10.78
N THR A 84 4.10 -3.45 10.77
CA THR A 84 2.97 -2.53 10.77
C THR A 84 2.05 -2.92 11.91
N LYS A 85 1.93 -2.07 12.91
CA LYS A 85 1.17 -2.34 14.13
C LYS A 85 -0.27 -2.78 13.85
N GLY A 86 -0.66 -3.93 14.38
CA GLY A 86 -2.01 -4.45 14.23
C GLY A 86 -2.33 -5.01 12.83
N VAL A 87 -1.33 -5.15 11.95
CA VAL A 87 -1.47 -5.73 10.61
C VAL A 87 -0.54 -6.94 10.49
N VAL A 88 -1.06 -8.07 10.00
CA VAL A 88 -0.25 -9.27 9.76
C VAL A 88 0.96 -8.90 8.90
N THR A 89 2.14 -9.33 9.34
CA THR A 89 3.43 -9.05 8.69
C THR A 89 4.23 -10.34 8.64
N THR A 90 4.31 -10.96 7.47
CA THR A 90 4.77 -12.35 7.34
C THR A 90 6.19 -12.48 6.80
N CYS A 91 6.79 -11.43 6.26
CA CYS A 91 8.03 -11.53 5.48
C CYS A 91 7.93 -12.57 4.34
N ALA A 92 6.74 -12.78 3.79
CA ALA A 92 6.41 -13.82 2.81
C ALA A 92 6.72 -15.25 3.28
N SER A 93 6.77 -15.50 4.59
CA SER A 93 7.08 -16.79 5.22
C SER A 93 5.88 -17.37 5.98
N LYS A 94 5.68 -18.68 5.86
CA LYS A 94 4.71 -19.43 6.67
C LYS A 94 5.06 -19.42 8.18
N ILE A 95 6.32 -19.22 8.53
CA ILE A 95 6.75 -19.13 9.94
C ILE A 95 6.08 -17.95 10.65
N LEU A 96 5.83 -16.85 9.93
CA LEU A 96 5.22 -15.62 10.44
C LEU A 96 3.77 -15.41 9.98
N GLU A 97 3.09 -16.42 9.44
CA GLU A 97 1.75 -16.27 8.84
C GLU A 97 0.70 -15.63 9.78
N ASN A 98 0.88 -15.77 11.09
CA ASN A 98 -0.02 -15.20 12.10
C ASN A 98 0.64 -14.10 12.95
N PHE A 99 1.82 -13.62 12.54
CA PHE A 99 2.53 -12.61 13.31
C PHE A 99 1.91 -11.21 13.09
N VAL A 100 1.46 -10.63 14.19
CA VAL A 100 0.91 -9.26 14.22
C VAL A 100 1.82 -8.39 15.09
N PRO A 101 2.60 -7.48 14.49
CA PRO A 101 3.48 -6.58 15.22
C PRO A 101 2.73 -5.68 16.20
N GLN A 102 3.36 -5.42 17.36
CA GLN A 102 2.85 -4.46 18.36
C GLN A 102 3.41 -3.04 18.17
N TYR A 103 4.22 -2.83 17.14
CA TYR A 103 4.87 -1.56 16.82
C TYR A 103 4.95 -1.38 15.29
N ASP A 104 5.11 -0.13 14.88
CA ASP A 104 5.41 0.23 13.49
C ASP A 104 6.92 0.34 13.27
N ALA A 105 7.39 -0.12 12.12
CA ALA A 105 8.75 0.19 11.66
C ALA A 105 8.90 1.70 11.44
N GLU A 106 10.10 2.25 11.65
CA GLU A 106 10.39 3.69 11.50
C GLU A 106 9.95 4.25 10.14
N ALA A 107 10.12 3.46 9.06
CA ALA A 107 9.65 3.84 7.74
C ALA A 107 8.13 4.00 7.66
N VAL A 108 7.38 3.12 8.35
CA VAL A 108 5.91 3.19 8.42
C VAL A 108 5.48 4.41 9.20
N VAL A 109 6.11 4.69 10.35
CA VAL A 109 5.87 5.90 11.15
C VAL A 109 6.06 7.16 10.29
N LYS A 110 7.17 7.26 9.57
CA LYS A 110 7.45 8.43 8.70
C LYS A 110 6.47 8.58 7.55
N LEU A 111 5.99 7.48 6.96
CA LEU A 111 4.94 7.54 5.94
C LEU A 111 3.62 8.05 6.52
N GLN A 112 3.24 7.58 7.72
CA GLN A 112 2.05 8.05 8.42
C GLN A 112 2.16 9.54 8.79
N GLU A 113 3.31 9.98 9.31
CA GLU A 113 3.59 11.40 9.60
C GLU A 113 3.53 12.28 8.34
N ALA A 114 3.99 11.75 7.19
CA ALA A 114 3.85 12.40 5.90
C ALA A 114 2.40 12.44 5.38
N GLY A 115 1.49 11.71 6.01
CA GLY A 115 0.07 11.68 5.68
C GLY A 115 -0.35 10.60 4.68
N ALA A 116 0.53 9.63 4.39
CA ALA A 116 0.21 8.51 3.52
C ALA A 116 -0.85 7.58 4.14
N VAL A 117 -1.68 6.98 3.29
CA VAL A 117 -2.72 6.02 3.69
C VAL A 117 -2.36 4.64 3.20
N MET A 118 -2.21 3.68 4.11
CA MET A 118 -1.82 2.31 3.74
C MET A 118 -2.93 1.59 2.99
N ILE A 119 -2.55 0.90 1.89
CA ILE A 119 -3.43 0.03 1.09
C ILE A 119 -3.38 -1.40 1.64
N GLY A 120 -2.18 -1.94 1.83
CA GLY A 120 -1.92 -3.32 2.21
C GLY A 120 -0.44 -3.66 2.21
N LYS A 121 -0.14 -4.96 2.35
CA LYS A 121 1.22 -5.49 2.45
C LYS A 121 1.61 -6.20 1.15
N THR A 122 2.71 -5.74 0.53
CA THR A 122 3.17 -6.29 -0.75
C THR A 122 3.99 -7.54 -0.61
N ASN A 123 3.88 -8.41 -1.61
CA ASN A 123 4.64 -9.65 -1.72
C ASN A 123 6.15 -9.39 -1.86
N MET A 124 6.94 -10.40 -1.55
CA MET A 124 8.40 -10.34 -1.54
C MET A 124 8.97 -11.76 -1.52
N ASP A 125 10.27 -11.91 -1.72
CA ASP A 125 10.95 -13.16 -1.39
C ASP A 125 11.00 -13.39 0.13
N GLU A 126 10.95 -14.64 0.54
CA GLU A 126 10.95 -15.03 1.95
C GLU A 126 12.12 -14.36 2.69
N PHE A 127 11.83 -13.63 3.78
CA PHE A 127 12.77 -12.83 4.57
C PHE A 127 13.66 -11.88 3.75
N ALA A 128 13.16 -11.40 2.59
CA ALA A 128 13.87 -10.53 1.66
C ALA A 128 15.17 -11.14 1.07
N MET A 129 15.25 -12.45 1.00
CA MET A 129 16.41 -13.20 0.48
C MET A 129 16.15 -13.67 -0.94
N GLY A 130 16.07 -12.74 -1.88
CA GLY A 130 15.84 -12.96 -3.30
C GLY A 130 15.49 -11.68 -4.05
N SER A 131 15.18 -11.80 -5.34
CA SER A 131 14.83 -10.68 -6.22
C SER A 131 13.72 -11.02 -7.23
N THR A 132 13.02 -12.15 -7.04
CA THR A 132 12.10 -12.70 -8.04
C THR A 132 10.72 -13.03 -7.47
N THR A 133 10.55 -13.02 -6.15
CA THR A 133 9.41 -13.50 -5.38
C THR A 133 9.17 -15.03 -5.49
N GLU A 134 10.09 -15.79 -6.09
CA GLU A 134 9.95 -17.24 -6.25
C GLU A 134 9.96 -18.00 -4.92
N THR A 135 10.59 -17.44 -3.88
CA THR A 135 10.66 -18.05 -2.54
C THR A 135 9.48 -17.67 -1.65
N SER A 136 8.57 -16.81 -2.13
CA SER A 136 7.38 -16.42 -1.37
C SER A 136 6.47 -17.63 -1.09
N ALA A 137 6.10 -17.80 0.17
CA ALA A 137 5.11 -18.81 0.57
C ALA A 137 3.67 -18.51 0.09
N TYR A 138 3.45 -17.33 -0.50
CA TYR A 138 2.15 -16.82 -0.96
C TYR A 138 2.03 -16.77 -2.49
N GLY A 139 3.03 -17.30 -3.22
CA GLY A 139 3.05 -17.33 -4.67
C GLY A 139 3.94 -16.26 -5.30
N VAL A 140 4.13 -16.38 -6.60
CA VAL A 140 5.07 -15.53 -7.36
C VAL A 140 4.36 -14.29 -7.89
N THR A 141 4.96 -13.13 -7.71
CA THR A 141 4.51 -11.89 -8.35
C THR A 141 4.99 -11.82 -9.79
N LYS A 142 4.11 -11.44 -10.72
CA LYS A 142 4.41 -11.30 -12.14
C LYS A 142 4.64 -9.85 -12.53
N ASN A 143 5.49 -9.65 -13.54
CA ASN A 143 5.72 -8.33 -14.10
C ASN A 143 4.48 -7.86 -14.91
N PRO A 144 3.91 -6.69 -14.64
CA PRO A 144 2.72 -6.22 -15.35
C PRO A 144 2.97 -5.82 -16.80
N ARG A 145 4.23 -5.63 -17.21
CA ARG A 145 4.58 -5.36 -18.61
C ARG A 145 4.79 -6.62 -19.43
N ASN A 146 5.26 -7.68 -18.79
CA ASN A 146 5.40 -9.01 -19.39
C ASN A 146 5.34 -10.08 -18.30
N PRO A 147 4.22 -10.84 -18.18
CA PRO A 147 4.03 -11.85 -17.14
C PRO A 147 5.04 -13.01 -17.12
N GLU A 148 5.81 -13.16 -18.20
CA GLU A 148 6.90 -14.13 -18.28
C GLU A 148 8.19 -13.67 -17.58
N HIS A 149 8.23 -12.42 -17.12
CA HIS A 149 9.38 -11.81 -16.47
C HIS A 149 9.15 -11.63 -14.97
N VAL A 150 10.25 -11.56 -14.22
CA VAL A 150 10.25 -11.23 -12.80
C VAL A 150 9.75 -9.80 -12.56
N PRO A 151 9.18 -9.49 -11.40
CA PRO A 151 8.54 -8.19 -11.15
C PRO A 151 9.53 -7.00 -11.10
N GLY A 152 10.80 -7.26 -10.82
CA GLY A 152 11.84 -6.22 -10.78
C GLY A 152 12.98 -6.55 -9.85
#